data_1cf6072bc3b82698d2187bfce0b644b6
#
_entry.id   1cf6072bc3b82698d2187bfce0b644b6
#
_cell.length_a   1.000
_cell.length_b   1.000
_cell.length_c   1.000
_cell.angle_alpha   90.00
_cell.angle_beta   90.00
_cell.angle_gamma   90.00
#
_symmetry.space_group_name_H-M   'P 1'
#
loop_
_entity.id
_entity.type
_entity.pdbx_description
1 polymer ?
#
loop_
_entity_poly.entity_id
_entity_poly.type
_entity_poly.pdbx_seq_one_letter_code
_entity_poly.pdbx_strand_id
1 'polypeptide(L)'
;NRLNFTNEYSDNISKSDVIFICVGTPPKKNGESNLNFVDQVSKDISNKIKGYTVIVSKSTVPVGTSRRIENLLKKNNSTKTFDVVSNPEFLREGAAINDFMRPDKIIIGCRTKKAEKILKKIYKKLKRPYVVTSNETAEIIKYANNSFLATKITFINEIANLCEKTGVNIEDISIGMGHDKRIGSRFLRAGPAYGGSCFPKDTR
;
A
#
# COMPACT_ATOMS: atom_id res chain seq x y z
N ASN A 1 -16.03 0.07 -25.50
CA ASN A 1 -14.85 0.23 -24.64
C ASN A 1 -15.26 0.26 -23.17
N ARG A 2 -14.50 -0.47 -22.32
CA ARG A 2 -14.74 -0.51 -20.86
C ARG A 2 -13.80 0.41 -20.07
N LEU A 3 -12.82 1.03 -20.76
CA LEU A 3 -11.80 1.88 -20.17
C LEU A 3 -11.86 3.25 -20.81
N ASN A 4 -11.97 4.29 -20.01
CA ASN A 4 -11.89 5.68 -20.41
C ASN A 4 -10.85 6.40 -19.56
N PHE A 5 -10.04 7.25 -20.19
CA PHE A 5 -9.10 8.14 -19.52
C PHE A 5 -9.63 9.58 -19.61
N THR A 6 -9.57 10.28 -18.48
CA THR A 6 -9.96 11.70 -18.40
C THR A 6 -9.10 12.39 -17.37
N ASN A 7 -8.85 13.68 -17.55
CA ASN A 7 -8.20 14.56 -16.57
C ASN A 7 -9.23 15.35 -15.73
N GLU A 8 -10.51 15.12 -15.96
CA GLU A 8 -11.59 15.78 -15.25
C GLU A 8 -12.42 14.81 -14.42
N TYR A 9 -12.93 15.29 -13.30
CA TYR A 9 -13.93 14.57 -12.52
C TYR A 9 -15.27 14.60 -13.24
N SER A 10 -15.47 13.62 -14.11
CA SER A 10 -16.71 13.48 -14.88
C SER A 10 -17.91 13.05 -14.01
N ASP A 11 -19.12 13.15 -14.57
CA ASP A 11 -20.34 12.63 -13.93
C ASP A 11 -20.30 11.13 -13.63
N ASN A 12 -19.33 10.41 -14.20
CA ASN A 12 -19.12 8.99 -13.92
C ASN A 12 -18.78 8.71 -12.45
N ILE A 13 -18.15 9.68 -11.72
CA ILE A 13 -17.92 9.53 -10.28
C ILE A 13 -19.24 9.32 -9.54
N SER A 14 -20.28 10.04 -9.90
CA SER A 14 -21.61 9.92 -9.25
C SER A 14 -22.29 8.56 -9.46
N LYS A 15 -21.84 7.80 -10.46
CA LYS A 15 -22.36 6.47 -10.83
C LYS A 15 -21.41 5.34 -10.42
N SER A 16 -20.27 5.66 -9.80
CA SER A 16 -19.25 4.68 -9.45
C SER A 16 -19.63 3.92 -8.18
N ASP A 17 -19.62 2.60 -8.22
CA ASP A 17 -19.74 1.74 -7.05
C ASP A 17 -18.48 1.77 -6.17
N VAL A 18 -17.32 1.93 -6.80
CA VAL A 18 -16.01 1.94 -6.12
C VAL A 18 -15.11 3.00 -6.73
N ILE A 19 -14.45 3.79 -5.87
CA ILE A 19 -13.46 4.80 -6.26
C ILE A 19 -12.14 4.45 -5.59
N PHE A 20 -11.08 4.25 -6.38
CA PHE A 20 -9.73 4.04 -5.87
C PHE A 20 -8.95 5.36 -5.84
N ILE A 21 -8.44 5.72 -4.66
CA ILE A 21 -7.51 6.82 -4.46
C ILE A 21 -6.10 6.24 -4.57
N CYS A 22 -5.40 6.58 -5.67
CA CYS A 22 -4.06 6.08 -5.99
C CYS A 22 -3.06 7.24 -6.17
N VAL A 23 -3.24 8.34 -5.45
CA VAL A 23 -2.39 9.52 -5.56
C VAL A 23 -1.09 9.36 -4.77
N GLY A 24 -0.05 10.10 -5.18
CA GLY A 24 1.23 10.11 -4.49
C GLY A 24 1.12 10.73 -3.08
N THR A 25 1.97 10.23 -2.17
CA THR A 25 2.14 10.74 -0.80
C THR A 25 3.62 11.05 -0.56
N PRO A 26 4.19 12.09 -1.24
CA PRO A 26 5.61 12.40 -1.13
C PRO A 26 5.98 12.80 0.30
N PRO A 27 7.25 12.62 0.73
CA PRO A 27 7.70 13.07 2.04
C PRO A 27 7.72 14.59 2.11
N LYS A 28 7.33 15.13 3.25
CA LYS A 28 7.59 16.53 3.62
C LYS A 28 9.05 16.69 4.06
N LYS A 29 9.50 17.93 4.26
CA LYS A 29 10.85 18.25 4.77
C LYS A 29 11.17 17.59 6.12
N ASN A 30 10.16 17.40 6.98
CA ASN A 30 10.30 16.73 8.28
C ASN A 30 10.17 15.19 8.21
N GLY A 31 10.09 14.60 7.02
CA GLY A 31 9.95 13.15 6.81
C GLY A 31 8.53 12.61 6.82
N GLU A 32 7.53 13.38 7.32
CA GLU A 32 6.14 12.94 7.30
C GLU A 32 5.59 12.82 5.88
N SER A 33 4.61 11.94 5.68
CA SER A 33 3.88 11.85 4.41
C SER A 33 3.02 13.08 4.16
N ASN A 34 3.11 13.65 2.96
CA ASN A 34 2.23 14.74 2.54
C ASN A 34 0.90 14.17 2.03
N LEU A 35 -0.17 14.42 2.77
CA LEU A 35 -1.52 13.94 2.45
C LEU A 35 -2.36 14.94 1.64
N ASN A 36 -1.81 16.05 1.18
CA ASN A 36 -2.57 17.11 0.49
C ASN A 36 -3.33 16.57 -0.73
N PHE A 37 -2.71 15.67 -1.51
CA PHE A 37 -3.39 15.07 -2.67
C PHE A 37 -4.54 14.15 -2.25
N VAL A 38 -4.36 13.39 -1.17
CA VAL A 38 -5.43 12.53 -0.61
C VAL A 38 -6.59 13.37 -0.11
N ASP A 39 -6.30 14.45 0.61
CA ASP A 39 -7.31 15.38 1.12
C ASP A 39 -8.06 16.08 -0.01
N GLN A 40 -7.34 16.54 -1.04
CA GLN A 40 -7.94 17.22 -2.18
C GLN A 40 -8.90 16.28 -2.92
N VAL A 41 -8.43 15.08 -3.30
CA VAL A 41 -9.28 14.07 -3.95
C VAL A 41 -10.51 13.74 -3.08
N SER A 42 -10.32 13.57 -1.77
CA SER A 42 -11.43 13.29 -0.84
C SER A 42 -12.48 14.40 -0.84
N LYS A 43 -12.08 15.67 -0.86
CA LYS A 43 -12.98 16.82 -0.98
C LYS A 43 -13.67 16.85 -2.34
N ASP A 44 -12.93 16.63 -3.43
CA ASP A 44 -13.46 16.71 -4.79
C ASP A 44 -14.53 15.65 -5.07
N ILE A 45 -14.33 14.42 -4.57
CA ILE A 45 -15.30 13.35 -4.75
C ILE A 45 -16.49 13.45 -3.79
N SER A 46 -16.33 14.08 -2.62
CA SER A 46 -17.37 14.13 -1.58
C SER A 46 -18.68 14.72 -2.08
N ASN A 47 -18.63 15.78 -2.87
CA ASN A 47 -19.82 16.46 -3.41
C ASN A 47 -20.43 15.70 -4.62
N LYS A 48 -19.66 14.78 -5.23
CA LYS A 48 -20.07 14.10 -6.48
C LYS A 48 -20.68 12.72 -6.24
N ILE A 49 -20.42 12.10 -5.11
CA ILE A 49 -21.02 10.82 -4.73
C ILE A 49 -22.53 10.99 -4.57
N LYS A 50 -23.34 10.17 -5.25
CA LYS A 50 -24.82 10.23 -5.18
C LYS A 50 -25.48 9.02 -4.51
N GLY A 51 -24.81 7.89 -4.47
CA GLY A 51 -25.30 6.65 -3.88
C GLY A 51 -24.28 6.01 -2.96
N TYR A 52 -24.52 4.76 -2.57
CA TYR A 52 -23.55 4.02 -1.80
C TYR A 52 -22.30 3.77 -2.64
N THR A 53 -21.16 4.23 -2.16
CA THR A 53 -19.87 4.12 -2.85
C THR A 53 -18.80 3.64 -1.88
N VAL A 54 -17.94 2.72 -2.30
CA VAL A 54 -16.76 2.30 -1.54
C VAL A 54 -15.56 3.14 -1.98
N ILE A 55 -14.99 3.91 -1.06
CA ILE A 55 -13.80 4.70 -1.29
C ILE A 55 -12.59 3.91 -0.81
N VAL A 56 -11.69 3.57 -1.72
CA VAL A 56 -10.54 2.72 -1.45
C VAL A 56 -9.27 3.54 -1.47
N SER A 57 -8.61 3.67 -0.32
CA SER A 57 -7.26 4.21 -0.23
C SER A 57 -6.26 3.13 -0.63
N LYS A 58 -5.62 3.29 -1.79
CA LYS A 58 -4.58 2.39 -2.29
C LYS A 58 -3.18 2.92 -2.03
N SER A 59 -3.03 4.22 -1.85
CA SER A 59 -1.77 4.88 -1.54
C SER A 59 -1.24 4.42 -0.18
N THR A 60 0.09 4.39 -0.02
CA THR A 60 0.75 4.19 1.27
C THR A 60 0.57 5.45 2.12
N VAL A 61 -0.12 5.33 3.23
CA VAL A 61 -0.54 6.45 4.07
C VAL A 61 -0.35 6.14 5.55
N PRO A 62 -0.09 7.16 6.40
CA PRO A 62 -0.01 7.00 7.85
C PRO A 62 -1.29 6.43 8.45
N VAL A 63 -1.15 5.76 9.60
CA VAL A 63 -2.26 5.21 10.37
C VAL A 63 -3.27 6.29 10.72
N GLY A 64 -4.56 5.98 10.51
CA GLY A 64 -5.67 6.91 10.72
C GLY A 64 -6.05 7.72 9.48
N THR A 65 -5.36 7.56 8.35
CA THR A 65 -5.71 8.28 7.12
C THR A 65 -7.09 7.88 6.59
N SER A 66 -7.49 6.63 6.70
CA SER A 66 -8.84 6.21 6.34
C SER A 66 -9.91 6.92 7.15
N ARG A 67 -9.68 7.15 8.45
CA ARG A 67 -10.58 7.96 9.31
C ARG A 67 -10.58 9.43 8.90
N ARG A 68 -9.42 9.97 8.51
CA ARG A 68 -9.30 11.32 7.98
C ARG A 68 -10.14 11.49 6.70
N ILE A 69 -10.01 10.56 5.75
CA ILE A 69 -10.82 10.53 4.52
C ILE A 69 -12.32 10.48 4.88
N GLU A 70 -12.71 9.59 5.78
CA GLU A 70 -14.11 9.46 6.23
C GLU A 70 -14.65 10.78 6.79
N ASN A 71 -13.88 11.47 7.63
CA ASN A 71 -14.27 12.75 8.21
C ASN A 71 -14.39 13.86 7.14
N LEU A 72 -13.50 13.92 6.16
CA LEU A 72 -13.58 14.86 5.04
C LEU A 72 -14.82 14.61 4.18
N LEU A 73 -15.12 13.34 3.89
CA LEU A 73 -16.31 12.96 3.16
C LEU A 73 -17.59 13.33 3.91
N LYS A 74 -17.68 13.05 5.22
CA LYS A 74 -18.84 13.39 6.06
C LYS A 74 -19.08 14.89 6.19
N LYS A 75 -18.01 15.68 6.32
CA LYS A 75 -18.12 17.13 6.47
C LYS A 75 -18.83 17.80 5.29
N ASN A 76 -18.57 17.32 4.09
CA ASN A 76 -19.13 17.88 2.86
C ASN A 76 -20.39 17.16 2.38
N ASN A 77 -20.75 16.04 3.02
CA ASN A 77 -21.79 15.16 2.53
C ASN A 77 -22.42 14.28 3.61
N SER A 78 -23.14 14.93 4.53
CA SER A 78 -23.71 14.28 5.71
C SER A 78 -24.83 13.26 5.44
N THR A 79 -25.44 13.27 4.24
CA THR A 79 -26.62 12.46 3.91
C THR A 79 -26.31 11.20 3.10
N LYS A 80 -25.06 11.01 2.66
CA LYS A 80 -24.71 9.92 1.75
C LYS A 80 -24.06 8.74 2.47
N THR A 81 -24.37 7.55 1.99
CA THR A 81 -23.81 6.30 2.50
C THR A 81 -22.55 5.94 1.72
N PHE A 82 -21.45 5.80 2.41
CA PHE A 82 -20.19 5.32 1.84
C PHE A 82 -19.43 4.49 2.88
N ASP A 83 -18.49 3.69 2.41
CA ASP A 83 -17.48 3.05 3.24
C ASP A 83 -16.08 3.47 2.78
N VAL A 84 -15.16 3.65 3.72
CA VAL A 84 -13.74 3.86 3.43
C VAL A 84 -13.00 2.57 3.71
N VAL A 85 -12.19 2.13 2.76
CA VAL A 85 -11.38 0.91 2.81
C VAL A 85 -9.92 1.25 2.62
N SER A 86 -9.04 0.68 3.44
CA SER A 86 -7.59 0.67 3.22
C SER A 86 -7.20 -0.59 2.46
N ASN A 87 -6.60 -0.42 1.27
CA ASN A 87 -6.16 -1.53 0.44
C ASN A 87 -4.76 -1.25 -0.10
N PRO A 88 -3.73 -1.30 0.76
CA PRO A 88 -2.36 -0.98 0.37
C PRO A 88 -1.84 -1.92 -0.73
N GLU A 89 -0.94 -1.42 -1.54
CA GLU A 89 -0.23 -2.17 -2.57
C GLU A 89 1.13 -2.67 -2.05
N PHE A 90 1.66 -3.74 -2.66
CA PHE A 90 2.97 -4.33 -2.37
C PHE A 90 3.76 -4.54 -3.67
N LEU A 91 3.72 -3.54 -4.55
CA LEU A 91 4.32 -3.59 -5.87
C LEU A 91 5.80 -3.20 -5.81
N ARG A 92 6.61 -3.86 -6.63
CA ARG A 92 8.02 -3.53 -6.82
C ARG A 92 8.19 -2.70 -8.09
N GLU A 93 9.04 -1.69 -8.04
CA GLU A 93 9.46 -0.96 -9.23
C GLU A 93 10.03 -1.92 -10.28
N GLY A 94 9.65 -1.74 -11.54
CA GLY A 94 10.03 -2.64 -12.65
C GLY A 94 9.21 -3.94 -12.76
N ALA A 95 8.44 -4.34 -11.73
CA ALA A 95 7.66 -5.57 -11.74
C ALA A 95 6.18 -5.37 -11.37
N ALA A 96 5.71 -4.13 -11.32
CA ALA A 96 4.41 -3.75 -10.78
C ALA A 96 3.21 -4.50 -11.40
N ILE A 97 3.19 -4.69 -12.70
CA ILE A 97 2.09 -5.41 -13.38
C ILE A 97 2.04 -6.87 -12.92
N ASN A 98 3.20 -7.55 -12.89
CA ASN A 98 3.25 -8.94 -12.44
C ASN A 98 2.87 -9.08 -10.96
N ASP A 99 3.38 -8.19 -10.11
CA ASP A 99 3.07 -8.18 -8.67
C ASP A 99 1.59 -7.89 -8.40
N PHE A 100 0.96 -7.03 -9.22
CA PHE A 100 -0.49 -6.77 -9.13
C PHE A 100 -1.33 -7.97 -9.58
N MET A 101 -0.94 -8.61 -10.69
CA MET A 101 -1.69 -9.75 -11.24
C MET A 101 -1.47 -11.06 -10.47
N ARG A 102 -0.34 -11.17 -9.76
CA ARG A 102 0.05 -12.36 -8.98
C ARG A 102 0.53 -11.98 -7.57
N PRO A 103 -0.27 -11.23 -6.79
CA PRO A 103 0.16 -10.79 -5.46
C PRO A 103 0.25 -11.99 -4.50
N ASP A 104 1.17 -11.94 -3.54
CA ASP A 104 1.24 -12.97 -2.49
C ASP A 104 0.01 -12.93 -1.58
N LYS A 105 -0.57 -11.75 -1.35
CA LYS A 105 -1.74 -11.49 -0.51
C LYS A 105 -2.48 -10.24 -0.95
N ILE A 106 -3.75 -10.14 -0.58
CA ILE A 106 -4.58 -8.93 -0.75
C ILE A 106 -5.05 -8.47 0.62
N ILE A 107 -4.63 -7.28 1.05
CA ILE A 107 -5.03 -6.69 2.32
C ILE A 107 -6.28 -5.85 2.11
N ILE A 108 -7.30 -6.08 2.93
CA ILE A 108 -8.54 -5.31 2.91
C ILE A 108 -8.85 -4.85 4.32
N GLY A 109 -8.54 -3.59 4.62
CA GLY A 109 -8.95 -2.91 5.84
C GLY A 109 -10.33 -2.29 5.65
N CYS A 110 -11.33 -2.78 6.35
CA CYS A 110 -12.69 -2.26 6.23
C CYS A 110 -13.49 -2.46 7.52
N ARG A 111 -14.56 -1.66 7.68
CA ARG A 111 -15.45 -1.74 8.85
C ARG A 111 -16.72 -2.51 8.59
N THR A 112 -17.15 -2.63 7.32
CA THR A 112 -18.42 -3.25 6.97
C THR A 112 -18.26 -4.50 6.12
N LYS A 113 -19.12 -5.49 6.34
CA LYS A 113 -19.19 -6.70 5.51
C LYS A 113 -19.59 -6.39 4.07
N LYS A 114 -20.30 -5.28 3.84
CA LYS A 114 -20.71 -4.84 2.51
C LYS A 114 -19.49 -4.42 1.69
N ALA A 115 -18.63 -3.56 2.24
CA ALA A 115 -17.38 -3.14 1.60
C ALA A 115 -16.43 -4.33 1.36
N GLU A 116 -16.28 -5.22 2.36
CA GLU A 116 -15.51 -6.45 2.22
C GLU A 116 -15.94 -7.29 1.00
N LYS A 117 -17.26 -7.56 0.89
CA LYS A 117 -17.82 -8.35 -0.22
C LYS A 117 -17.54 -7.71 -1.58
N ILE A 118 -17.67 -6.38 -1.68
CA ILE A 118 -17.40 -5.63 -2.91
C ILE A 118 -15.93 -5.77 -3.33
N LEU A 119 -14.99 -5.53 -2.41
CA LEU A 119 -13.56 -5.65 -2.71
C LEU A 119 -13.18 -7.09 -3.07
N LYS A 120 -13.67 -8.08 -2.34
CA LYS A 120 -13.46 -9.50 -2.69
C LYS A 120 -14.00 -9.84 -4.08
N LYS A 121 -15.14 -9.27 -4.49
CA LYS A 121 -15.67 -9.45 -5.84
C LYS A 121 -14.75 -8.88 -6.91
N ILE A 122 -14.18 -7.69 -6.68
CA ILE A 122 -13.22 -7.05 -7.61
C ILE A 122 -11.99 -7.93 -7.81
N TYR A 123 -11.39 -8.39 -6.71
CA TYR A 123 -10.15 -9.17 -6.73
C TYR A 123 -10.31 -10.67 -6.95
N LYS A 124 -11.56 -11.16 -7.09
CA LYS A 124 -11.86 -12.61 -7.18
C LYS A 124 -11.04 -13.35 -8.23
N LYS A 125 -10.79 -12.70 -9.38
CA LYS A 125 -10.05 -13.32 -10.50
C LYS A 125 -8.57 -13.55 -10.20
N LEU A 126 -8.00 -12.85 -9.24
CA LEU A 126 -6.59 -13.02 -8.86
C LEU A 126 -6.34 -14.32 -8.09
N LYS A 127 -7.36 -14.92 -7.48
CA LYS A 127 -7.28 -16.21 -6.74
C LYS A 127 -6.18 -16.21 -5.69
N ARG A 128 -6.10 -15.17 -4.87
CA ARG A 128 -5.08 -14.98 -3.84
C ARG A 128 -5.69 -14.90 -2.44
N PRO A 129 -4.93 -15.23 -1.39
CA PRO A 129 -5.42 -15.13 -0.03
C PRO A 129 -5.75 -13.68 0.34
N TYR A 130 -6.84 -13.51 1.09
CA TYR A 130 -7.25 -12.23 1.63
C TYR A 130 -6.88 -12.15 3.11
N VAL A 131 -6.35 -11.00 3.52
CA VAL A 131 -6.23 -10.60 4.92
C VAL A 131 -7.22 -9.48 5.15
N VAL A 132 -8.34 -9.79 5.79
CA VAL A 132 -9.39 -8.81 6.11
C VAL A 132 -9.21 -8.36 7.55
N THR A 133 -9.13 -7.05 7.77
CA THR A 133 -8.81 -6.45 9.05
C THR A 133 -9.40 -5.05 9.21
N SER A 134 -9.06 -4.30 10.27
CA SER A 134 -9.41 -2.89 10.38
C SER A 134 -8.61 -2.02 9.41
N ASN A 135 -9.11 -0.82 9.10
CA ASN A 135 -8.40 0.14 8.25
C ASN A 135 -7.02 0.45 8.82
N GLU A 136 -6.95 0.74 10.10
CA GLU A 136 -5.73 1.11 10.80
C GLU A 136 -4.70 -0.03 10.77
N THR A 137 -5.14 -1.28 10.96
CA THR A 137 -4.26 -2.45 10.83
C THR A 137 -3.74 -2.62 9.41
N ALA A 138 -4.59 -2.43 8.39
CA ALA A 138 -4.17 -2.51 6.99
C ALA A 138 -3.12 -1.44 6.64
N GLU A 139 -3.28 -0.22 7.16
CA GLU A 139 -2.32 0.88 7.02
C GLU A 139 -0.96 0.51 7.64
N ILE A 140 -0.95 -0.03 8.89
CA ILE A 140 0.29 -0.47 9.56
C ILE A 140 0.96 -1.63 8.82
N ILE A 141 0.22 -2.61 8.32
CA ILE A 141 0.79 -3.78 7.64
C ILE A 141 1.73 -3.35 6.50
N LYS A 142 1.38 -2.31 5.75
CA LYS A 142 2.25 -1.80 4.66
C LYS A 142 3.58 -1.29 5.20
N TYR A 143 3.57 -0.45 6.23
CA TYR A 143 4.79 0.08 6.84
C TYR A 143 5.63 -1.03 7.48
N ALA A 144 5.02 -1.88 8.28
CA ALA A 144 5.71 -3.01 8.92
C ALA A 144 6.38 -3.92 7.89
N ASN A 145 5.69 -4.23 6.78
CA ASN A 145 6.26 -5.02 5.69
C ASN A 145 7.49 -4.34 5.07
N ASN A 146 7.39 -3.06 4.72
CA ASN A 146 8.50 -2.34 4.09
C ASN A 146 9.68 -2.13 5.06
N SER A 147 9.41 -1.80 6.32
CA SER A 147 10.44 -1.69 7.36
C SER A 147 11.17 -3.00 7.61
N PHE A 148 10.44 -4.14 7.64
CA PHE A 148 11.08 -5.44 7.79
C PHE A 148 11.98 -5.80 6.60
N LEU A 149 11.56 -5.50 5.37
CA LEU A 149 12.38 -5.73 4.18
C LEU A 149 13.64 -4.84 4.20
N ALA A 150 13.51 -3.58 4.60
CA ALA A 150 14.66 -2.68 4.77
C ALA A 150 15.61 -3.18 5.86
N THR A 151 15.08 -3.71 6.97
CA THR A 151 15.87 -4.32 8.05
C THR A 151 16.68 -5.52 7.54
N LYS A 152 16.09 -6.38 6.69
CA LYS A 152 16.82 -7.50 6.09
C LYS A 152 18.02 -7.02 5.26
N ILE A 153 17.85 -5.96 4.46
CA ILE A 153 18.94 -5.39 3.65
C ILE A 153 20.02 -4.78 4.56
N THR A 154 19.63 -4.03 5.59
CA THR A 154 20.56 -3.47 6.56
C THR A 154 21.33 -4.58 7.27
N PHE A 155 20.63 -5.60 7.75
CA PHE A 155 21.26 -6.73 8.42
C PHE A 155 22.30 -7.43 7.56
N ILE A 156 22.00 -7.75 6.29
CA ILE A 156 22.96 -8.45 5.44
C ILE A 156 24.17 -7.56 5.08
N ASN A 157 23.99 -6.23 5.04
CA ASN A 157 25.09 -5.30 4.85
C ASN A 157 26.02 -5.24 6.09
N GLU A 158 25.46 -5.29 7.30
CA GLU A 158 26.28 -5.41 8.52
C GLU A 158 27.10 -6.72 8.53
N ILE A 159 26.50 -7.83 8.08
CA ILE A 159 27.22 -9.09 7.93
C ILE A 159 28.30 -8.98 6.84
N ALA A 160 28.06 -8.26 5.73
CA ALA A 160 29.08 -8.02 4.71
C ALA A 160 30.29 -7.28 5.27
N ASN A 161 30.11 -6.27 6.12
CA ASN A 161 31.19 -5.56 6.80
C ASN A 161 32.04 -6.51 7.69
N LEU A 162 31.40 -7.49 8.32
CA LEU A 162 32.12 -8.52 9.07
C LEU A 162 32.89 -9.48 8.15
N CYS A 163 32.29 -9.85 7.03
CA CYS A 163 32.93 -10.71 6.02
C CYS A 163 34.21 -10.08 5.46
N GLU A 164 34.19 -8.78 5.16
CA GLU A 164 35.38 -8.05 4.71
C GLU A 164 36.53 -8.12 5.72
N LYS A 165 36.23 -8.06 7.02
CA LYS A 165 37.24 -8.13 8.10
C LYS A 165 37.78 -9.55 8.33
N THR A 166 37.00 -10.57 7.98
CA THR A 166 37.33 -11.99 8.26
C THR A 166 37.74 -12.77 7.01
N GLY A 167 37.65 -12.16 5.81
CA GLY A 167 37.96 -12.81 4.53
C GLY A 167 36.92 -13.85 4.09
N VAL A 168 35.69 -13.79 4.63
CA VAL A 168 34.59 -14.73 4.33
C VAL A 168 33.73 -14.21 3.18
N ASN A 169 33.18 -15.09 2.36
CA ASN A 169 32.31 -14.71 1.25
C ASN A 169 30.88 -14.44 1.72
N ILE A 170 30.40 -13.24 1.54
CA ILE A 170 29.03 -12.83 1.92
C ILE A 170 27.97 -13.55 1.10
N GLU A 171 28.23 -13.95 -0.14
CA GLU A 171 27.27 -14.66 -0.99
C GLU A 171 26.95 -16.04 -0.43
N ASP A 172 27.99 -16.78 0.04
CA ASP A 172 27.80 -18.08 0.66
C ASP A 172 26.99 -18.00 1.94
N ILE A 173 27.21 -16.95 2.75
CA ILE A 173 26.39 -16.67 3.94
C ILE A 173 24.93 -16.39 3.57
N SER A 174 24.73 -15.53 2.56
CA SER A 174 23.38 -15.19 2.08
C SER A 174 22.63 -16.43 1.57
N ILE A 175 23.31 -17.31 0.85
CA ILE A 175 22.75 -18.58 0.37
C ILE A 175 22.43 -19.50 1.55
N GLY A 176 23.40 -19.70 2.45
CA GLY A 176 23.22 -20.56 3.62
C GLY A 176 22.03 -20.11 4.50
N MET A 177 21.97 -18.82 4.81
CA MET A 177 20.84 -18.24 5.53
C MET A 177 19.53 -18.37 4.78
N GLY A 178 19.55 -18.14 3.46
CA GLY A 178 18.38 -18.17 2.59
C GLY A 178 17.70 -19.53 2.50
N HIS A 179 18.44 -20.64 2.74
CA HIS A 179 17.89 -21.99 2.81
C HIS A 179 17.03 -22.24 4.05
N ASP A 180 17.22 -21.48 5.13
CA ASP A 180 16.30 -21.56 6.28
C ASP A 180 14.94 -20.97 5.89
N LYS A 181 13.90 -21.80 5.88
CA LYS A 181 12.52 -21.41 5.49
C LYS A 181 11.94 -20.29 6.38
N ARG A 182 12.45 -20.13 7.61
CA ARG A 182 12.02 -19.04 8.53
C ARG A 182 12.58 -17.69 8.09
N ILE A 183 13.70 -17.68 7.37
CA ILE A 183 14.39 -16.47 6.87
C ILE A 183 14.01 -16.20 5.42
N GLY A 184 14.18 -17.19 4.54
CA GLY A 184 13.98 -17.10 3.10
C GLY A 184 15.07 -16.28 2.39
N SER A 185 15.29 -16.56 1.12
CA SER A 185 16.40 -16.01 0.32
C SER A 185 16.21 -14.54 -0.13
N ARG A 186 14.98 -14.02 -0.11
CA ARG A 186 14.71 -12.67 -0.61
C ARG A 186 15.21 -11.59 0.36
N PHE A 187 15.76 -10.50 -0.20
CA PHE A 187 16.27 -9.35 0.53
C PHE A 187 17.51 -9.65 1.40
N LEU A 188 18.31 -10.64 1.01
CA LEU A 188 19.60 -10.98 1.64
C LEU A 188 20.80 -10.68 0.71
N ARG A 189 20.64 -9.83 -0.29
CA ARG A 189 21.76 -9.43 -1.16
C ARG A 189 22.40 -8.18 -0.58
N ALA A 190 23.68 -8.32 -0.19
CA ALA A 190 24.49 -7.17 0.22
C ALA A 190 24.76 -6.24 -0.95
N GLY A 191 24.88 -4.95 -0.67
CA GLY A 191 25.12 -3.91 -1.66
C GLY A 191 25.21 -2.52 -1.01
N PRO A 192 25.26 -1.43 -1.79
CA PRO A 192 25.54 -0.08 -1.26
C PRO A 192 24.45 0.47 -0.34
N ALA A 193 23.27 -0.06 -0.31
CA ALA A 193 22.13 0.18 0.58
C ALA A 193 20.82 -0.16 -0.14
N TYR A 194 19.68 0.19 0.48
CA TYR A 194 18.40 0.20 -0.24
C TYR A 194 18.10 1.59 -0.79
N GLY A 195 17.45 1.64 -1.95
CA GLY A 195 17.07 2.87 -2.65
C GLY A 195 15.59 2.84 -3.08
N GLY A 196 15.31 3.58 -4.15
CA GLY A 196 13.97 3.75 -4.68
C GLY A 196 13.16 4.79 -3.91
N SER A 197 11.92 4.99 -4.33
CA SER A 197 11.02 6.01 -3.76
C SER A 197 10.30 5.56 -2.47
N CYS A 198 10.18 4.25 -2.25
CA CYS A 198 9.32 3.70 -1.20
C CYS A 198 10.05 3.52 0.14
N PHE A 199 11.15 2.76 0.19
CA PHE A 199 11.81 2.44 1.45
C PHE A 199 12.28 3.67 2.23
N PRO A 200 12.99 4.66 1.62
CA PRO A 200 13.41 5.86 2.36
C PRO A 200 12.25 6.67 2.92
N LYS A 201 11.08 6.63 2.27
CA LYS A 201 9.88 7.32 2.73
C LYS A 201 9.16 6.56 3.83
N ASP A 202 9.08 5.22 3.73
CA ASP A 202 8.26 4.39 4.61
C ASP A 202 9.00 3.94 5.89
N THR A 203 10.31 4.18 5.99
CA THR A 203 11.16 3.81 7.15
C THR A 203 11.55 4.99 8.04
N ARG A 204 11.09 6.19 7.74
CA ARG A 204 11.33 7.42 8.52
C ARG A 204 10.23 7.73 9.53
#